data_1b638722e98ad32e1a4a42054d93d6d1
#
_entry.id   1b638722e98ad32e1a4a42054d93d6d1
#
_cell.length_a   1.000
_cell.length_b   1.000
_cell.length_c   1.000
_cell.angle_alpha   90.00
_cell.angle_beta   90.00
_cell.angle_gamma   90.00
#
_symmetry.space_group_name_H-M   'P 1'
#
loop_
_entity.id
_entity.type
_entity.pdbx_description
1 polymer ?
#
loop_
_entity_poly.entity_id
_entity_poly.type
_entity_poly.pdbx_seq_one_letter_code
_entity_poly.pdbx_strand_id
1 'polypeptide(L)'
;MKRIESRIDTSSEAYKRNHAAISAIVDDFRARQERARHLCPPRDLQRLRSQNKLLPRERLDLLLDPGTPFLELSSLAACGQYDDEVPGANVITGLGVVSGREVLIHCDNSGIKGGAWYTLTPRKLTRLLDIALENRLPVLHLCDSAGAFLEELSGVYIEGGRVFRNQCLLSKANVPQIAMVFGHCTAGGAYIPALCDYSIIVRGAGGVFLGGPP
;
A
#
# COMPACT_ATOMS: atom_id res chain seq x y z
N MET A 1 -16.88 -31.24 17.80
CA MET A 1 -16.51 -30.07 18.61
C MET A 1 -17.68 -29.67 19.49
N LYS A 2 -17.50 -29.47 20.81
CA LYS A 2 -18.56 -28.91 21.67
C LYS A 2 -18.63 -27.39 21.43
N ARG A 3 -19.85 -26.87 21.22
CA ARG A 3 -20.08 -25.42 21.09
C ARG A 3 -19.85 -24.77 22.46
N ILE A 4 -19.08 -23.70 22.49
CA ILE A 4 -18.91 -22.88 23.70
C ILE A 4 -20.16 -22.02 23.84
N GLU A 5 -20.87 -22.17 24.96
CA GLU A 5 -22.06 -21.38 25.27
C GLU A 5 -21.64 -20.05 25.91
N SER A 6 -22.20 -18.95 25.39
CA SER A 6 -22.00 -17.62 25.98
C SER A 6 -22.88 -17.45 27.23
N ARG A 7 -22.28 -16.93 28.31
CA ARG A 7 -23.00 -16.54 29.53
C ARG A 7 -23.13 -15.01 29.65
N ILE A 8 -22.98 -14.30 28.55
CA ILE A 8 -23.05 -12.84 28.53
C ILE A 8 -24.51 -12.41 28.59
N ASP A 9 -24.86 -11.62 29.60
CA ASP A 9 -26.17 -10.94 29.69
C ASP A 9 -26.10 -9.61 28.95
N THR A 10 -26.66 -9.59 27.73
CA THR A 10 -26.72 -8.40 26.87
C THR A 10 -27.66 -7.32 27.37
N SER A 11 -28.55 -7.64 28.34
CA SER A 11 -29.49 -6.69 28.95
C SER A 11 -28.88 -5.91 30.12
N SER A 12 -27.75 -6.40 30.69
CA SER A 12 -27.09 -5.79 31.84
C SER A 12 -26.54 -4.38 31.53
N GLU A 13 -26.60 -3.48 32.51
CA GLU A 13 -26.03 -2.13 32.38
C GLU A 13 -24.52 -2.16 32.15
N ALA A 14 -23.83 -3.15 32.68
CA ALA A 14 -22.41 -3.35 32.43
C ALA A 14 -22.15 -3.67 30.96
N TYR A 15 -22.92 -4.56 30.35
CA TYR A 15 -22.80 -4.87 28.93
C TYR A 15 -23.08 -3.63 28.05
N LYS A 16 -24.20 -2.93 28.31
CA LYS A 16 -24.56 -1.72 27.54
C LYS A 16 -23.48 -0.66 27.57
N ARG A 17 -22.91 -0.38 28.74
CA ARG A 17 -21.82 0.58 28.92
C ARG A 17 -20.56 0.14 28.15
N ASN A 18 -20.16 -1.12 28.29
CA ASN A 18 -18.97 -1.65 27.61
C ASN A 18 -19.17 -1.69 26.09
N HIS A 19 -20.35 -2.08 25.63
CA HIS A 19 -20.70 -2.09 24.21
C HIS A 19 -20.62 -0.67 23.61
N ALA A 20 -21.21 0.32 24.29
CA ALA A 20 -21.14 1.71 23.83
C ALA A 20 -19.69 2.22 23.74
N ALA A 21 -18.86 1.91 24.75
CA ALA A 21 -17.45 2.32 24.75
C ALA A 21 -16.64 1.69 23.61
N ILE A 22 -16.80 0.38 23.37
CA ILE A 22 -16.11 -0.30 22.27
C ILE A 22 -16.67 0.16 20.91
N SER A 23 -17.97 0.37 20.77
CA SER A 23 -18.56 0.88 19.53
C SER A 23 -17.96 2.22 19.15
N ALA A 24 -17.82 3.15 20.09
CA ALA A 24 -17.19 4.45 19.84
C ALA A 24 -15.74 4.33 19.32
N ILE A 25 -14.95 3.41 19.88
CA ILE A 25 -13.57 3.13 19.42
C ILE A 25 -13.58 2.54 18.01
N VAL A 26 -14.47 1.60 17.74
CA VAL A 26 -14.59 0.97 16.41
C VAL A 26 -15.05 1.99 15.36
N ASP A 27 -15.95 2.89 15.71
CA ASP A 27 -16.44 3.92 14.80
C ASP A 27 -15.35 4.95 14.47
N ASP A 28 -14.55 5.39 15.47
CA ASP A 28 -13.37 6.24 15.22
C ASP A 28 -12.35 5.53 14.33
N PHE A 29 -12.06 4.25 14.60
CA PHE A 29 -11.15 3.45 13.77
C PHE A 29 -11.64 3.36 12.31
N ARG A 30 -12.91 3.09 12.09
CA ARG A 30 -13.52 3.02 10.75
C ARG A 30 -13.46 4.36 10.03
N ALA A 31 -13.76 5.46 10.74
CA ALA A 31 -13.68 6.80 10.18
C ALA A 31 -12.25 7.15 9.71
N ARG A 32 -11.24 6.78 10.49
CA ARG A 32 -9.81 6.96 10.10
C ARG A 32 -9.44 6.10 8.90
N GLN A 33 -9.89 4.84 8.85
CA GLN A 33 -9.66 3.97 7.70
C GLN A 33 -10.30 4.54 6.43
N GLU A 34 -11.54 5.02 6.52
CA GLU A 34 -12.25 5.60 5.39
C GLU A 34 -11.58 6.88 4.88
N ARG A 35 -11.14 7.75 5.80
CA ARG A 35 -10.31 8.91 5.45
C ARG A 35 -9.03 8.50 4.73
N ALA A 36 -8.28 7.56 5.28
CA ALA A 36 -7.02 7.09 4.67
C ALA A 36 -7.24 6.46 3.28
N ARG A 37 -8.38 5.80 3.09
CA ARG A 37 -8.77 5.16 1.84
C ARG A 37 -9.08 6.15 0.73
N HIS A 38 -9.76 7.25 1.05
CA HIS A 38 -10.25 8.22 0.06
C HIS A 38 -9.45 9.52 0.00
N LEU A 39 -8.41 9.66 0.82
CA LEU A 39 -7.60 10.87 0.83
C LEU A 39 -6.88 11.04 -0.51
N CYS A 40 -7.28 12.09 -1.22
CA CYS A 40 -6.62 12.58 -2.43
C CYS A 40 -6.89 14.09 -2.50
N PRO A 41 -5.88 14.93 -2.26
CA PRO A 41 -6.05 16.38 -2.33
C PRO A 41 -6.59 16.82 -3.69
N PRO A 42 -7.49 17.83 -3.78
CA PRO A 42 -8.10 18.25 -5.04
C PRO A 42 -7.09 18.58 -6.14
N ARG A 43 -5.96 19.20 -5.78
CA ARG A 43 -4.86 19.50 -6.70
C ARG A 43 -4.25 18.23 -7.32
N ASP A 44 -4.00 17.22 -6.50
CA ASP A 44 -3.43 15.95 -6.96
C ASP A 44 -4.44 15.17 -7.80
N LEU A 45 -5.70 15.17 -7.41
CA LEU A 45 -6.78 14.57 -8.20
C LEU A 45 -6.87 15.22 -9.59
N GLN A 46 -6.88 16.56 -9.65
CA GLN A 46 -6.90 17.29 -10.94
C GLN A 46 -5.68 16.95 -11.80
N ARG A 47 -4.48 16.88 -11.20
CA ARG A 47 -3.24 16.51 -11.88
C ARG A 47 -3.34 15.09 -12.48
N LEU A 48 -3.79 14.11 -11.72
CA LEU A 48 -3.94 12.73 -12.21
C LEU A 48 -4.96 12.65 -13.36
N ARG A 49 -6.13 13.31 -13.22
CA ARG A 49 -7.17 13.31 -14.25
C ARG A 49 -6.71 14.03 -15.54
N SER A 50 -5.95 15.13 -15.43
CA SER A 50 -5.39 15.81 -16.61
C SER A 50 -4.36 14.97 -17.37
N GLN A 51 -3.75 14.01 -16.70
CA GLN A 51 -2.82 13.03 -17.28
C GLN A 51 -3.51 11.74 -17.74
N ASN A 52 -4.84 11.67 -17.71
CA ASN A 52 -5.63 10.44 -17.95
C ASN A 52 -5.20 9.25 -17.07
N LYS A 53 -4.72 9.53 -15.86
CA LYS A 53 -4.34 8.50 -14.90
C LYS A 53 -5.50 8.11 -13.99
N LEU A 54 -5.61 6.82 -13.73
CA LEU A 54 -6.48 6.28 -12.69
C LEU A 54 -5.90 6.55 -11.31
N LEU A 55 -6.78 6.72 -10.33
CA LEU A 55 -6.38 6.71 -8.92
C LEU A 55 -5.82 5.32 -8.53
N PRO A 56 -4.94 5.26 -7.53
CA PRO A 56 -4.35 3.98 -7.11
C PRO A 56 -5.39 2.90 -6.78
N ARG A 57 -6.48 3.25 -6.11
CA ARG A 57 -7.56 2.29 -5.78
C ARG A 57 -8.37 1.86 -7.01
N GLU A 58 -8.61 2.75 -7.96
CA GLU A 58 -9.23 2.38 -9.23
C GLU A 58 -8.38 1.37 -10.02
N ARG A 59 -7.05 1.48 -9.93
CA ARG A 59 -6.12 0.48 -10.51
C ARG A 59 -6.24 -0.87 -9.81
N LEU A 60 -6.36 -0.88 -8.48
CA LEU A 60 -6.56 -2.11 -7.71
C LEU A 60 -7.90 -2.78 -8.06
N ASP A 61 -8.98 -2.01 -8.14
CA ASP A 61 -10.31 -2.52 -8.46
C ASP A 61 -10.36 -3.17 -9.86
N LEU A 62 -9.55 -2.66 -10.81
CA LEU A 62 -9.42 -3.24 -12.15
C LEU A 62 -8.47 -4.44 -12.21
N LEU A 63 -7.54 -4.56 -11.27
CA LEU A 63 -6.54 -5.64 -11.23
C LEU A 63 -7.09 -6.87 -10.53
N LEU A 64 -7.85 -6.69 -9.47
CA LEU A 64 -8.39 -7.77 -8.66
C LEU A 64 -9.51 -8.53 -9.40
N ASP A 65 -9.58 -9.82 -9.18
CA ASP A 65 -10.66 -10.62 -9.73
C ASP A 65 -12.00 -10.18 -9.15
N PRO A 66 -13.05 -10.01 -9.98
CA PRO A 66 -14.35 -9.54 -9.53
C PRO A 66 -14.94 -10.39 -8.40
N GLY A 67 -15.42 -9.72 -7.35
CA GLY A 67 -16.07 -10.39 -6.20
C GLY A 67 -15.11 -11.05 -5.22
N THR A 68 -13.79 -10.92 -5.41
CA THR A 68 -12.81 -11.42 -4.44
C THR A 68 -12.47 -10.38 -3.39
N PRO A 69 -12.17 -10.78 -2.14
CA PRO A 69 -11.79 -9.86 -1.09
C PRO A 69 -10.37 -9.31 -1.29
N PHE A 70 -10.15 -8.05 -0.88
CA PHE A 70 -8.82 -7.47 -0.74
C PHE A 70 -8.52 -7.23 0.74
N LEU A 71 -7.56 -7.97 1.29
CA LEU A 71 -7.08 -7.77 2.67
C LEU A 71 -6.00 -6.71 2.69
N GLU A 72 -6.39 -5.46 2.93
CA GLU A 72 -5.44 -4.35 3.04
C GLU A 72 -4.62 -4.45 4.33
N LEU A 73 -3.30 -4.38 4.21
CA LEU A 73 -2.36 -4.45 5.32
C LEU A 73 -1.95 -3.04 5.78
N SER A 74 -1.95 -2.83 7.10
CA SER A 74 -1.43 -1.60 7.72
C SER A 74 -2.01 -0.30 7.11
N SER A 75 -3.34 -0.27 6.90
CA SER A 75 -4.04 0.87 6.27
C SER A 75 -3.83 2.21 6.99
N LEU A 76 -3.51 2.18 8.30
CA LEU A 76 -3.25 3.34 9.15
C LEU A 76 -1.80 3.45 9.62
N ALA A 77 -0.84 2.98 8.81
CA ALA A 77 0.57 2.88 9.19
C ALA A 77 1.22 4.21 9.64
N ALA A 78 0.72 5.35 9.16
CA ALA A 78 1.23 6.69 9.49
C ALA A 78 0.15 7.60 10.08
N CYS A 79 -0.96 7.04 10.58
CA CYS A 79 -2.01 7.82 11.23
C CYS A 79 -1.47 8.57 12.45
N GLY A 80 -1.74 9.87 12.56
CA GLY A 80 -1.21 10.74 13.61
C GLY A 80 0.24 11.17 13.42
N GLN A 81 0.84 10.87 12.25
CA GLN A 81 2.17 11.33 11.86
C GLN A 81 2.10 12.15 10.58
N TYR A 82 3.14 12.96 10.32
CA TYR A 82 3.24 13.79 9.11
C TYR A 82 2.01 14.69 8.91
N ASP A 83 1.49 15.28 10.01
CA ASP A 83 0.28 16.12 10.05
C ASP A 83 -0.96 15.42 9.40
N ASP A 84 -0.99 14.08 9.46
CA ASP A 84 -2.00 13.24 8.83
C ASP A 84 -2.17 13.44 7.30
N GLU A 85 -1.13 13.96 6.64
CA GLU A 85 -1.13 14.12 5.19
C GLU A 85 -1.06 12.78 4.44
N VAL A 86 -0.45 11.76 5.07
CA VAL A 86 -0.23 10.42 4.47
C VAL A 86 -0.58 9.29 5.45
N PRO A 87 -1.82 9.22 5.96
CA PRO A 87 -2.19 8.31 7.05
C PRO A 87 -1.94 6.83 6.75
N GLY A 88 -1.95 6.44 5.47
CA GLY A 88 -1.61 5.11 4.98
C GLY A 88 -0.13 4.91 4.62
N ALA A 89 0.77 5.82 5.05
CA ALA A 89 2.18 5.84 4.69
C ALA A 89 2.42 5.92 3.16
N ASN A 90 1.53 6.61 2.45
CA ASN A 90 1.55 6.89 1.02
C ASN A 90 1.72 5.67 0.09
N VAL A 91 1.36 4.50 0.58
CA VAL A 91 1.39 3.24 -0.17
C VAL A 91 0.25 2.33 0.24
N ILE A 92 -0.35 1.63 -0.71
CA ILE A 92 -1.35 0.61 -0.44
C ILE A 92 -0.66 -0.75 -0.54
N THR A 93 -0.85 -1.59 0.47
CA THR A 93 -0.32 -2.94 0.51
C THR A 93 -1.41 -3.90 0.94
N GLY A 94 -1.46 -5.09 0.36
CA GLY A 94 -2.48 -6.07 0.72
C GLY A 94 -2.34 -7.39 -0.01
N LEU A 95 -3.19 -8.33 0.40
CA LEU A 95 -3.39 -9.63 -0.23
C LEU A 95 -4.68 -9.58 -1.04
N GLY A 96 -4.62 -10.01 -2.28
CA GLY A 96 -5.76 -10.11 -3.17
C GLY A 96 -5.66 -11.30 -4.12
N VAL A 97 -6.69 -11.48 -4.93
CA VAL A 97 -6.73 -12.54 -5.96
C VAL A 97 -6.64 -11.90 -7.34
N VAL A 98 -5.71 -12.36 -8.15
CA VAL A 98 -5.52 -11.92 -9.54
C VAL A 98 -5.37 -13.16 -10.43
N SER A 99 -6.24 -13.30 -11.42
CA SER A 99 -6.28 -14.46 -12.31
C SER A 99 -6.35 -15.80 -11.56
N GLY A 100 -7.20 -15.86 -10.52
CA GLY A 100 -7.40 -17.04 -9.69
C GLY A 100 -6.25 -17.39 -8.74
N ARG A 101 -5.28 -16.48 -8.53
CA ARG A 101 -4.11 -16.70 -7.66
C ARG A 101 -4.03 -15.66 -6.56
N GLU A 102 -3.74 -16.10 -5.36
CA GLU A 102 -3.42 -15.20 -4.25
C GLU A 102 -2.06 -14.53 -4.51
N VAL A 103 -2.05 -13.21 -4.44
CA VAL A 103 -0.87 -12.39 -4.67
C VAL A 103 -0.79 -11.26 -3.65
N LEU A 104 0.41 -10.87 -3.28
CA LEU A 104 0.61 -9.64 -2.52
C LEU A 104 0.75 -8.45 -3.47
N ILE A 105 0.14 -7.36 -3.11
CA ILE A 105 0.07 -6.16 -3.95
C ILE A 105 0.68 -4.98 -3.21
N HIS A 106 1.63 -4.34 -3.86
CA HIS A 106 2.16 -3.02 -3.54
C HIS A 106 1.62 -2.03 -4.58
N CYS A 107 1.04 -0.92 -4.13
CA CYS A 107 0.60 0.15 -5.03
C CYS A 107 1.02 1.51 -4.45
N ASP A 108 1.88 2.23 -5.15
CA ASP A 108 2.23 3.60 -4.79
C ASP A 108 0.99 4.50 -4.83
N ASN A 109 0.80 5.34 -3.80
CA ASN A 109 -0.32 6.26 -3.75
C ASN A 109 0.03 7.58 -4.43
N SER A 110 0.06 7.58 -5.77
CA SER A 110 0.30 8.78 -6.57
C SER A 110 -0.78 9.86 -6.42
N GLY A 111 -1.88 9.56 -5.72
CA GLY A 111 -2.93 10.51 -5.34
C GLY A 111 -2.51 11.51 -4.27
N ILE A 112 -1.34 11.32 -3.64
CA ILE A 112 -0.79 12.25 -2.64
C ILE A 112 0.67 12.52 -2.97
N LYS A 113 1.03 13.78 -3.17
CA LYS A 113 2.41 14.23 -3.44
C LYS A 113 3.15 13.36 -4.48
N GLY A 114 2.43 12.88 -5.50
CA GLY A 114 3.00 12.08 -6.58
C GLY A 114 3.53 10.70 -6.16
N GLY A 115 3.05 10.13 -5.06
CA GLY A 115 3.55 8.85 -4.55
C GLY A 115 4.92 8.96 -3.86
N ALA A 116 5.27 10.13 -3.31
CA ALA A 116 6.53 10.31 -2.57
C ALA A 116 6.58 9.40 -1.35
N TRP A 117 7.75 8.81 -1.09
CA TRP A 117 7.98 7.91 0.03
C TRP A 117 8.42 8.67 1.29
N TYR A 118 7.71 8.46 2.37
CA TYR A 118 8.04 8.88 3.73
C TYR A 118 8.77 7.75 4.46
N THR A 119 9.36 8.01 5.62
CA THR A 119 10.10 6.97 6.38
C THR A 119 9.25 5.72 6.66
N LEU A 120 7.94 5.85 6.88
CA LEU A 120 7.06 4.70 7.11
C LEU A 120 6.64 3.96 5.83
N THR A 121 6.80 4.55 4.65
CA THR A 121 6.48 3.89 3.36
C THR A 121 7.32 2.62 3.15
N PRO A 122 8.66 2.67 3.16
CA PRO A 122 9.47 1.47 3.00
C PRO A 122 9.32 0.47 4.17
N ARG A 123 9.01 0.91 5.39
CA ARG A 123 8.70 -0.01 6.50
C ARG A 123 7.46 -0.84 6.22
N LYS A 124 6.39 -0.19 5.75
CA LYS A 124 5.15 -0.87 5.36
C LYS A 124 5.39 -1.85 4.20
N LEU A 125 6.18 -1.43 3.20
CA LEU A 125 6.52 -2.28 2.06
C LEU A 125 7.41 -3.46 2.48
N THR A 126 8.41 -3.25 3.35
CA THR A 126 9.24 -4.33 3.91
C THR A 126 8.37 -5.41 4.56
N ARG A 127 7.38 -5.03 5.37
CA ARG A 127 6.43 -5.98 5.96
C ARG A 127 5.68 -6.80 4.91
N LEU A 128 5.22 -6.17 3.82
CA LEU A 128 4.58 -6.89 2.72
C LEU A 128 5.51 -7.95 2.13
N LEU A 129 6.77 -7.57 1.85
CA LEU A 129 7.76 -8.46 1.25
C LEU A 129 8.21 -9.58 2.21
N ASP A 130 8.24 -9.34 3.52
CA ASP A 130 8.45 -10.39 4.52
C ASP A 130 7.33 -11.43 4.48
N ILE A 131 6.07 -11.00 4.44
CA ILE A 131 4.90 -11.88 4.30
C ILE A 131 4.97 -12.67 2.97
N ALA A 132 5.40 -12.00 1.87
CA ALA A 132 5.59 -12.66 0.58
C ALA A 132 6.62 -13.78 0.66
N LEU A 133 7.74 -13.52 1.31
CA LEU A 133 8.83 -14.48 1.46
C LEU A 133 8.43 -15.67 2.33
N GLU A 134 7.79 -15.42 3.48
CA GLU A 134 7.35 -16.46 4.41
C GLU A 134 6.29 -17.38 3.79
N ASN A 135 5.35 -16.83 3.03
CA ASN A 135 4.24 -17.57 2.44
C ASN A 135 4.45 -17.97 0.98
N ARG A 136 5.60 -17.58 0.38
CA ARG A 136 5.95 -17.81 -1.03
C ARG A 136 4.88 -17.30 -2.00
N LEU A 137 4.30 -16.13 -1.69
CA LEU A 137 3.27 -15.48 -2.49
C LEU A 137 3.91 -14.55 -3.54
N PRO A 138 3.50 -14.60 -4.80
CA PRO A 138 3.93 -13.65 -5.82
C PRO A 138 3.62 -12.20 -5.42
N VAL A 139 4.44 -11.26 -5.86
CA VAL A 139 4.25 -9.84 -5.59
C VAL A 139 4.00 -9.07 -6.87
N LEU A 140 2.92 -8.27 -6.88
CA LEU A 140 2.62 -7.31 -7.93
C LEU A 140 2.91 -5.90 -7.44
N HIS A 141 3.75 -5.16 -8.15
CA HIS A 141 4.12 -3.79 -7.83
C HIS A 141 3.48 -2.83 -8.85
N LEU A 142 2.54 -1.98 -8.40
CA LEU A 142 1.93 -0.91 -9.19
C LEU A 142 2.71 0.37 -8.90
N CYS A 143 3.66 0.69 -9.77
CA CYS A 143 4.66 1.73 -9.53
C CYS A 143 4.26 3.07 -10.16
N ASP A 144 4.24 4.13 -9.34
CA ASP A 144 4.01 5.52 -9.77
C ASP A 144 4.49 6.44 -8.61
N SER A 145 5.83 6.61 -8.47
CA SER A 145 6.45 7.23 -7.31
C SER A 145 7.42 8.34 -7.68
N ALA A 146 7.24 9.50 -7.05
CA ALA A 146 8.17 10.62 -7.15
C ALA A 146 9.54 10.37 -6.45
N GLY A 147 9.74 9.22 -5.83
CA GLY A 147 10.92 8.91 -5.02
C GLY A 147 10.76 9.32 -3.56
N ALA A 148 11.88 9.52 -2.85
CA ALA A 148 11.84 9.89 -1.45
C ALA A 148 11.35 11.32 -1.23
N PHE A 149 10.51 11.54 -0.22
CA PHE A 149 10.20 12.87 0.27
C PHE A 149 11.44 13.47 0.91
N LEU A 150 11.92 14.60 0.39
CA LEU A 150 13.26 15.11 0.69
C LEU A 150 13.49 15.42 2.18
N GLU A 151 12.46 15.88 2.88
CA GLU A 151 12.52 16.19 4.30
C GLU A 151 12.69 14.92 5.16
N GLU A 152 12.29 13.77 4.64
CA GLU A 152 12.36 12.45 5.27
C GLU A 152 13.49 11.57 4.71
N LEU A 153 14.37 12.13 3.85
CA LEU A 153 15.34 11.37 3.05
C LEU A 153 16.20 10.41 3.87
N SER A 154 16.68 10.81 5.04
CA SER A 154 17.56 9.98 5.88
C SER A 154 16.86 8.70 6.34
N GLY A 155 15.61 8.82 6.81
CA GLY A 155 14.80 7.67 7.24
C GLY A 155 14.38 6.77 6.07
N VAL A 156 13.98 7.38 4.96
CA VAL A 156 13.61 6.64 3.73
C VAL A 156 14.81 5.86 3.20
N TYR A 157 16.02 6.42 3.21
CA TYR A 157 17.22 5.76 2.68
C TYR A 157 17.57 4.50 3.48
N ILE A 158 17.56 4.59 4.82
CA ILE A 158 17.87 3.45 5.69
C ILE A 158 16.85 2.32 5.51
N GLU A 159 15.56 2.65 5.57
CA GLU A 159 14.48 1.65 5.47
C GLU A 159 14.32 1.13 4.03
N GLY A 160 14.60 1.95 3.02
CA GLY A 160 14.57 1.55 1.60
C GLY A 160 15.56 0.43 1.28
N GLY A 161 16.71 0.41 1.93
CA GLY A 161 17.68 -0.67 1.80
C GLY A 161 17.12 -2.05 2.18
N ARG A 162 16.20 -2.10 3.13
CA ARG A 162 15.50 -3.36 3.52
C ARG A 162 14.55 -3.84 2.44
N VAL A 163 13.86 -2.93 1.77
CA VAL A 163 12.96 -3.25 0.64
C VAL A 163 13.77 -3.94 -0.46
N PHE A 164 14.88 -3.35 -0.89
CA PHE A 164 15.73 -3.93 -1.96
C PHE A 164 16.34 -5.27 -1.55
N ARG A 165 16.80 -5.37 -0.30
CA ARG A 165 17.25 -6.65 0.26
C ARG A 165 16.17 -7.72 0.14
N ASN A 166 14.94 -7.41 0.52
CA ASN A 166 13.84 -8.36 0.49
C ASN A 166 13.44 -8.74 -0.95
N GLN A 167 13.49 -7.82 -1.91
CA GLN A 167 13.31 -8.15 -3.34
C GLN A 167 14.37 -9.15 -3.80
N CYS A 168 15.64 -8.96 -3.44
CA CYS A 168 16.70 -9.92 -3.75
C CYS A 168 16.48 -11.29 -3.08
N LEU A 169 15.96 -11.32 -1.83
CA LEU A 169 15.64 -12.58 -1.15
C LEU A 169 14.47 -13.31 -1.80
N LEU A 170 13.43 -12.59 -2.25
CA LEU A 170 12.31 -13.15 -3.02
C LEU A 170 12.81 -13.77 -4.33
N SER A 171 13.65 -13.06 -5.08
CA SER A 171 14.29 -13.57 -6.29
C SER A 171 15.11 -14.84 -6.01
N LYS A 172 15.96 -14.83 -4.97
CA LYS A 172 16.71 -16.02 -4.53
C LYS A 172 15.79 -17.20 -4.16
N ALA A 173 14.61 -16.92 -3.60
CA ALA A 173 13.63 -17.93 -3.22
C ALA A 173 12.75 -18.39 -4.40
N ASN A 174 12.95 -17.87 -5.61
CA ASN A 174 12.09 -18.08 -6.79
C ASN A 174 10.61 -17.71 -6.51
N VAL A 175 10.38 -16.63 -5.78
CA VAL A 175 9.06 -16.02 -5.61
C VAL A 175 8.89 -14.93 -6.64
N PRO A 176 7.93 -15.05 -7.58
CA PRO A 176 7.80 -14.12 -8.70
C PRO A 176 7.46 -12.69 -8.25
N GLN A 177 8.09 -11.71 -8.88
CA GLN A 177 7.83 -10.30 -8.71
C GLN A 177 7.56 -9.66 -10.08
N ILE A 178 6.45 -8.98 -10.23
CA ILE A 178 6.04 -8.31 -11.47
C ILE A 178 5.78 -6.84 -11.16
N ALA A 179 6.43 -5.96 -11.90
CA ALA A 179 6.19 -4.52 -11.81
C ALA A 179 5.35 -4.01 -12.98
N MET A 180 4.39 -3.15 -12.67
CA MET A 180 3.59 -2.39 -13.63
C MET A 180 3.83 -0.90 -13.37
N VAL A 181 4.49 -0.23 -14.32
CA VAL A 181 4.93 1.16 -14.21
C VAL A 181 3.88 2.07 -14.86
N PHE A 182 3.04 2.71 -14.04
CA PHE A 182 1.94 3.57 -14.46
C PHE A 182 2.31 5.06 -14.53
N GLY A 183 3.46 5.41 -14.03
CA GLY A 183 3.96 6.78 -14.01
C GLY A 183 5.47 6.83 -13.84
N HIS A 184 5.98 7.95 -13.38
CA HIS A 184 7.41 8.09 -13.14
C HIS A 184 7.81 7.31 -11.90
N CYS A 185 8.88 6.52 -12.01
CA CYS A 185 9.56 5.86 -10.91
C CYS A 185 10.96 6.48 -10.80
N THR A 186 11.19 7.25 -9.74
CA THR A 186 12.38 8.09 -9.59
C THR A 186 13.30 7.59 -8.49
N ALA A 187 14.60 7.62 -8.72
CA ALA A 187 15.66 7.27 -7.78
C ALA A 187 15.44 5.89 -7.12
N GLY A 188 15.25 5.82 -5.80
CA GLY A 188 14.94 4.57 -5.08
C GLY A 188 13.67 3.87 -5.59
N GLY A 189 12.65 4.61 -6.02
CA GLY A 189 11.44 4.05 -6.66
C GLY A 189 11.71 3.36 -7.99
N ALA A 190 12.80 3.72 -8.69
CA ALA A 190 13.22 3.08 -9.94
C ALA A 190 13.79 1.67 -9.73
N TYR A 191 14.34 1.39 -8.54
CA TYR A 191 14.86 0.05 -8.22
C TYR A 191 13.76 -1.00 -8.11
N ILE A 192 12.55 -0.61 -7.71
CA ILE A 192 11.42 -1.57 -7.58
C ILE A 192 11.18 -2.30 -8.91
N PRO A 193 10.88 -1.63 -10.04
CA PRO A 193 10.70 -2.34 -11.31
C PRO A 193 11.99 -2.96 -11.83
N ALA A 194 13.15 -2.37 -11.56
CA ALA A 194 14.44 -2.88 -12.05
C ALA A 194 14.84 -4.22 -11.40
N LEU A 195 14.41 -4.49 -10.19
CA LEU A 195 14.70 -5.74 -9.45
C LEU A 195 13.61 -6.80 -9.59
N CYS A 196 12.52 -6.52 -10.32
CA CYS A 196 11.46 -7.49 -10.60
C CYS A 196 11.83 -8.43 -11.74
N ASP A 197 11.21 -9.62 -11.77
CA ASP A 197 11.42 -10.60 -12.84
C ASP A 197 10.81 -10.11 -14.17
N TYR A 198 9.70 -9.36 -14.10
CA TYR A 198 9.04 -8.74 -15.26
C TYR A 198 8.67 -7.29 -14.96
N SER A 199 8.87 -6.42 -15.95
CA SER A 199 8.47 -5.02 -15.88
C SER A 199 7.63 -4.64 -17.10
N ILE A 200 6.40 -4.19 -16.83
CA ILE A 200 5.45 -3.71 -17.83
C ILE A 200 5.36 -2.19 -17.68
N ILE A 201 5.70 -1.45 -18.73
CA ILE A 201 5.70 0.01 -18.69
C ILE A 201 4.59 0.55 -19.59
N VAL A 202 3.72 1.40 -19.04
CA VAL A 202 2.63 2.02 -19.79
C VAL A 202 3.21 3.03 -20.76
N ARG A 203 2.97 2.80 -22.06
CA ARG A 203 3.46 3.67 -23.13
C ARG A 203 2.93 5.11 -22.96
N GLY A 204 3.85 6.08 -23.02
CA GLY A 204 3.53 7.50 -22.94
C GLY A 204 3.23 8.04 -21.53
N ALA A 205 3.19 7.16 -20.51
CA ALA A 205 2.93 7.57 -19.13
C ALA A 205 3.99 7.05 -18.15
N GLY A 206 4.42 5.80 -18.31
CA GLY A 206 5.43 5.17 -17.47
C GLY A 206 6.84 5.58 -17.83
N GLY A 207 7.70 5.73 -16.82
CA GLY A 207 9.12 6.00 -17.00
C GLY A 207 9.91 5.62 -15.77
N VAL A 208 11.17 5.20 -15.95
CA VAL A 208 12.08 4.81 -14.88
C VAL A 208 13.33 5.70 -14.98
N PHE A 209 13.62 6.44 -13.91
CA PHE A 209 14.68 7.44 -13.89
C PHE A 209 15.59 7.25 -12.70
N LEU A 210 16.90 7.22 -12.92
CA LEU A 210 17.86 7.12 -11.82
C LEU A 210 17.93 8.43 -11.02
N GLY A 211 17.86 9.57 -11.71
CA GLY A 211 17.68 10.91 -11.12
C GLY A 211 16.27 11.43 -11.35
N GLY A 212 15.98 12.66 -10.94
CA GLY A 212 14.71 13.31 -11.27
C GLY A 212 14.51 13.38 -12.79
N PRO A 213 13.26 13.46 -13.28
CA PRO A 213 13.03 13.81 -14.68
C PRO A 213 13.69 15.17 -14.97
N PRO A 214 14.26 15.36 -16.15
CA PRO A 214 14.93 16.60 -16.53
C PRO A 214 14.00 17.80 -16.52
#